data_0ea27214e650e2b79a39587cc7dea628
#
_entry.id   0ea27214e650e2b79a39587cc7dea628
#
_cell.length_a   1.000
_cell.length_b   1.000
_cell.length_c   1.000
_cell.angle_alpha   90.00
_cell.angle_beta   90.00
_cell.angle_gamma   90.00
#
_symmetry.space_group_name_H-M   'P 1'
#
loop_
_entity.id
_entity.type
_entity.pdbx_description
1 polymer ?
#
loop_
_entity_poly.entity_id
_entity_poly.type
_entity_poly.pdbx_seq_one_letter_code
_entity_poly.pdbx_strand_id
1 'polypeptide(L)'
;LDMGDTSVARLEKGEIEVAVLWDYNSLGYRSQIMENNPDANFEVSVPSDGAIQSGYCTIINKYTKRPYAAAVAREYIFSDEGQLNLAKGYARPIRDDVELPEDVKANLLPDDQYTNARFIEDQEAWDQAVEDLSSSWQEEVVAYAQ
;
A
#
# COMPACT_ATOMS: atom_id res chain seq x y z
N LEU A 1 -16.00 -12.15 8.71
CA LEU A 1 -14.79 -11.78 7.99
C LEU A 1 -14.94 -12.08 6.51
N ASP A 2 -14.84 -11.07 5.68
CA ASP A 2 -15.01 -11.20 4.25
C ASP A 2 -13.61 -11.28 3.60
N MET A 3 -13.37 -12.36 2.89
CA MET A 3 -12.17 -12.60 2.09
C MET A 3 -12.36 -12.14 0.64
N GLY A 4 -13.46 -11.44 0.36
CA GLY A 4 -13.72 -10.87 -0.95
C GLY A 4 -12.81 -9.67 -1.28
N ASP A 5 -12.81 -9.28 -2.55
CA ASP A 5 -12.03 -8.13 -3.00
C ASP A 5 -12.51 -6.84 -2.31
N THR A 6 -11.58 -6.11 -1.74
CA THR A 6 -11.85 -4.78 -1.22
C THR A 6 -12.01 -3.81 -2.40
N SER A 7 -13.10 -3.07 -2.41
CA SER A 7 -13.37 -2.05 -3.42
C SER A 7 -13.94 -0.78 -2.80
N VAL A 8 -13.77 0.34 -3.48
CA VAL A 8 -14.34 1.64 -3.07
C VAL A 8 -15.84 1.50 -2.84
N ALA A 9 -16.57 0.85 -3.74
CA ALA A 9 -18.04 0.70 -3.64
C ALA A 9 -18.48 -0.07 -2.38
N ARG A 10 -17.72 -1.07 -1.94
CA ARG A 10 -18.02 -1.84 -0.71
C ARG A 10 -17.74 -1.02 0.55
N LEU A 11 -16.65 -0.25 0.52
CA LEU A 11 -16.30 0.67 1.61
C LEU A 11 -17.32 1.80 1.74
N GLU A 12 -17.72 2.43 0.63
CA GLU A 12 -18.76 3.49 0.62
C GLU A 12 -20.11 3.01 1.14
N LYS A 13 -20.48 1.77 0.85
CA LYS A 13 -21.73 1.16 1.35
C LYS A 13 -21.67 0.71 2.80
N GLY A 14 -20.49 0.78 3.45
CA GLY A 14 -20.31 0.27 4.80
C GLY A 14 -20.39 -1.27 4.90
N GLU A 15 -20.17 -1.98 3.80
CA GLU A 15 -20.07 -3.43 3.81
C GLU A 15 -18.76 -3.90 4.46
N ILE A 16 -17.76 -3.02 4.51
CA ILE A 16 -16.44 -3.22 5.12
C ILE A 16 -16.20 -2.05 6.05
N GLU A 17 -16.11 -2.31 7.35
CA GLU A 17 -15.84 -1.30 8.38
C GLU A 17 -14.34 -1.12 8.63
N VAL A 18 -13.56 -2.20 8.54
CA VAL A 18 -12.11 -2.21 8.70
C VAL A 18 -11.47 -3.04 7.60
N ALA A 19 -10.47 -2.49 6.93
CA ALA A 19 -9.69 -3.19 5.91
C ALA A 19 -8.19 -3.08 6.20
N VAL A 20 -7.45 -4.16 6.00
CA VAL A 20 -5.98 -4.19 6.05
C VAL A 20 -5.47 -4.18 4.62
N LEU A 21 -4.82 -3.11 4.24
CA LEU A 21 -4.39 -2.84 2.87
C LEU A 21 -3.03 -2.13 2.88
N TRP A 22 -2.43 -1.97 1.70
CA TRP A 22 -1.32 -1.05 1.53
C TRP A 22 -1.78 0.40 1.72
N ASP A 23 -0.93 1.22 2.32
CA ASP A 23 -1.21 2.63 2.62
C ASP A 23 -1.60 3.43 1.37
N TYR A 24 -0.87 3.29 0.27
CA TYR A 24 -1.17 4.01 -0.98
C TYR A 24 -2.52 3.60 -1.59
N ASN A 25 -2.93 2.33 -1.48
CA ASN A 25 -4.26 1.89 -1.91
C ASN A 25 -5.35 2.51 -1.03
N SER A 26 -5.14 2.48 0.29
CA SER A 26 -6.07 3.04 1.26
C SER A 26 -6.26 4.55 1.09
N LEU A 27 -5.17 5.28 0.85
CA LEU A 27 -5.20 6.72 0.56
C LEU A 27 -5.93 7.02 -0.75
N GLY A 28 -5.73 6.19 -1.79
CA GLY A 28 -6.47 6.30 -3.04
C GLY A 28 -7.97 6.06 -2.86
N TYR A 29 -8.36 5.07 -2.06
CA TYR A 29 -9.76 4.82 -1.74
C TYR A 29 -10.36 5.96 -0.92
N ARG A 30 -9.64 6.46 0.10
CA ARG A 30 -10.06 7.64 0.86
C ARG A 30 -10.35 8.82 -0.04
N SER A 31 -9.44 9.12 -0.96
CA SER A 31 -9.62 10.24 -1.90
C SER A 31 -10.88 10.10 -2.74
N GLN A 32 -11.12 8.93 -3.32
CA GLN A 32 -12.30 8.67 -4.14
C GLN A 32 -13.61 8.73 -3.32
N ILE A 33 -13.61 8.16 -2.12
CA ILE A 33 -14.78 8.18 -1.23
C ILE A 33 -15.12 9.63 -0.82
N MET A 34 -14.12 10.42 -0.43
CA MET A 34 -14.33 11.81 -0.01
C MET A 34 -14.68 12.74 -1.18
N GLU A 35 -14.27 12.42 -2.40
CA GLU A 35 -14.72 13.13 -3.60
C GLU A 35 -16.22 12.95 -3.84
N ASN A 36 -16.72 11.73 -3.65
CA ASN A 36 -18.14 11.40 -3.80
C ASN A 36 -18.99 11.85 -2.60
N ASN A 37 -18.44 11.75 -1.40
CA ASN A 37 -19.08 12.10 -0.13
C ASN A 37 -18.09 12.80 0.80
N PRO A 38 -18.03 14.15 0.78
CA PRO A 38 -17.12 14.93 1.62
C PRO A 38 -17.30 14.74 3.14
N ASP A 39 -18.47 14.28 3.56
CA ASP A 39 -18.80 14.01 4.97
C ASP A 39 -18.47 12.57 5.39
N ALA A 40 -17.90 11.75 4.49
CA ALA A 40 -17.52 10.40 4.81
C ALA A 40 -16.41 10.36 5.86
N ASN A 41 -16.60 9.55 6.90
CA ASN A 41 -15.57 9.29 7.91
C ASN A 41 -14.74 8.06 7.48
N PHE A 42 -13.69 8.29 6.73
CA PHE A 42 -12.77 7.25 6.28
C PHE A 42 -11.34 7.60 6.71
N GLU A 43 -10.85 6.89 7.70
CA GLU A 43 -9.49 7.09 8.23
C GLU A 43 -8.53 6.05 7.67
N VAL A 44 -7.28 6.48 7.45
CA VAL A 44 -6.16 5.62 7.07
C VAL A 44 -5.04 5.84 8.07
N SER A 45 -4.54 4.76 8.66
CA SER A 45 -3.44 4.82 9.62
C SER A 45 -2.53 3.60 9.49
N VAL A 46 -1.28 3.77 9.90
CA VAL A 46 -0.33 2.66 10.07
C VAL A 46 -0.37 2.23 11.54
N PRO A 47 -0.61 0.94 11.83
CA PRO A 47 -0.63 0.45 13.21
C PRO A 47 0.70 0.69 13.93
N SER A 48 0.64 1.17 15.17
CA SER A 48 1.84 1.47 15.98
C SER A 48 2.52 0.24 16.55
N ASP A 49 1.80 -0.88 16.63
CA ASP A 49 2.27 -2.16 17.17
C ASP A 49 2.95 -3.04 16.12
N GLY A 50 2.77 -2.74 14.84
CA GLY A 50 3.50 -3.38 13.75
C GLY A 50 2.89 -3.14 12.38
N ALA A 51 3.74 -2.94 11.41
CA ALA A 51 3.38 -2.85 10.00
C ALA A 51 4.50 -3.44 9.13
N ILE A 52 4.11 -4.01 8.01
CA ILE A 52 5.05 -4.54 7.02
C ILE A 52 5.39 -3.42 6.05
N GLN A 53 6.70 -3.20 5.86
CA GLN A 53 7.22 -2.34 4.81
C GLN A 53 7.68 -3.20 3.62
N SER A 54 7.31 -2.80 2.43
CA SER A 54 7.75 -3.46 1.19
C SER A 54 7.89 -2.43 0.07
N GLY A 55 8.52 -2.85 -1.02
CA GLY A 55 8.68 -2.02 -2.21
C GLY A 55 8.49 -2.85 -3.49
N TYR A 56 8.12 -2.18 -4.57
CA TYR A 56 8.01 -2.81 -5.86
C TYR A 56 9.34 -2.72 -6.62
N CYS A 57 9.71 -3.81 -7.29
CA CYS A 57 10.90 -3.86 -8.12
C CYS A 57 10.54 -3.66 -9.60
N THR A 58 11.29 -2.82 -10.30
CA THR A 58 11.22 -2.74 -11.76
C THR A 58 12.10 -3.80 -12.38
N ILE A 59 11.54 -4.62 -13.28
CA ILE A 59 12.26 -5.70 -13.95
C ILE A 59 12.26 -5.44 -15.46
N ILE A 60 13.44 -5.48 -16.07
CA ILE A 60 13.56 -5.49 -17.53
C ILE A 60 13.58 -6.94 -18.00
N ASN A 61 12.56 -7.31 -18.80
CA ASN A 61 12.49 -8.65 -19.38
C ASN A 61 13.69 -8.87 -20.33
N LYS A 62 14.48 -9.92 -20.10
CA LYS A 62 15.66 -10.25 -20.92
C LYS A 62 15.33 -10.55 -22.38
N TYR A 63 14.09 -10.90 -22.69
CA TYR A 63 13.63 -11.16 -24.05
C TYR A 63 12.99 -9.95 -24.74
N THR A 64 13.03 -8.77 -24.09
CA THR A 64 12.48 -7.55 -24.70
C THR A 64 13.15 -7.26 -26.05
N LYS A 65 12.35 -6.88 -27.03
CA LYS A 65 12.85 -6.41 -28.32
C LYS A 65 13.31 -4.96 -28.29
N ARG A 66 13.10 -4.25 -27.16
CA ARG A 66 13.42 -2.82 -26.99
C ARG A 66 14.13 -2.57 -25.66
N PRO A 67 15.32 -3.14 -25.43
CA PRO A 67 16.01 -3.06 -24.14
C PRO A 67 16.36 -1.63 -23.74
N TYR A 68 16.75 -0.80 -24.69
CA TYR A 68 17.10 0.60 -24.41
C TYR A 68 15.87 1.44 -24.03
N ALA A 69 14.72 1.23 -24.67
CA ALA A 69 13.49 1.91 -24.29
C ALA A 69 13.03 1.49 -22.89
N ALA A 70 13.15 0.21 -22.56
CA ALA A 70 12.84 -0.30 -21.22
C ALA A 70 13.80 0.30 -20.15
N ALA A 71 15.09 0.46 -20.48
CA ALA A 71 16.04 1.11 -19.59
C ALA A 71 15.70 2.60 -19.36
N VAL A 72 15.36 3.33 -20.43
CA VAL A 72 14.94 4.74 -20.31
C VAL A 72 13.67 4.88 -19.47
N ALA A 73 12.69 4.01 -19.66
CA ALA A 73 11.46 4.00 -18.84
C ALA A 73 11.78 3.76 -17.37
N ARG A 74 12.72 2.86 -17.06
CA ARG A 74 13.16 2.61 -15.68
C ARG A 74 13.87 3.83 -15.09
N GLU A 75 14.76 4.47 -15.83
CA GLU A 75 15.44 5.69 -15.39
C GLU A 75 14.43 6.82 -15.12
N TYR A 76 13.39 6.94 -15.94
CA TYR A 76 12.31 7.89 -15.69
C TYR A 76 11.58 7.61 -14.38
N ILE A 77 11.25 6.34 -14.07
CA ILE A 77 10.59 5.97 -12.80
C ILE A 77 11.43 6.42 -11.60
N PHE A 78 12.77 6.33 -11.69
CA PHE A 78 13.68 6.75 -10.62
C PHE A 78 14.09 8.22 -10.68
N SER A 79 13.67 8.97 -11.69
CA SER A 79 13.90 10.42 -11.74
C SER A 79 13.04 11.16 -10.71
N ASP A 80 13.38 12.41 -10.41
CA ASP A 80 12.60 13.27 -9.51
C ASP A 80 11.14 13.39 -9.98
N GLU A 81 10.93 13.57 -11.28
CA GLU A 81 9.61 13.63 -11.88
C GLU A 81 8.83 12.31 -11.73
N GLY A 82 9.49 11.18 -11.99
CA GLY A 82 8.90 9.84 -11.83
C GLY A 82 8.50 9.56 -10.38
N GLN A 83 9.38 9.89 -9.42
CA GLN A 83 9.11 9.74 -8.01
C GLN A 83 8.00 10.69 -7.52
N LEU A 84 7.98 11.92 -8.01
CA LEU A 84 6.89 12.85 -7.75
C LEU A 84 5.55 12.35 -8.31
N ASN A 85 5.53 11.76 -9.50
CA ASN A 85 4.31 11.18 -10.07
C ASN A 85 3.81 9.97 -9.30
N LEU A 86 4.70 9.14 -8.74
CA LEU A 86 4.33 8.08 -7.82
C LEU A 86 3.72 8.65 -6.52
N ALA A 87 4.30 9.70 -5.96
CA ALA A 87 3.79 10.36 -4.76
C ALA A 87 2.42 11.00 -4.97
N LYS A 88 2.13 11.56 -6.14
CA LYS A 88 0.78 12.02 -6.52
C LYS A 88 -0.24 10.89 -6.56
N GLY A 89 0.20 9.65 -6.79
CA GLY A 89 -0.59 8.42 -6.67
C GLY A 89 -0.49 7.78 -5.29
N TYR A 90 -0.09 8.54 -4.27
CA TYR A 90 0.02 8.16 -2.86
C TYR A 90 1.16 7.18 -2.53
N ALA A 91 1.96 6.73 -3.49
CA ALA A 91 3.11 5.89 -3.23
C ALA A 91 4.31 6.73 -2.79
N ARG A 92 4.85 6.43 -1.61
CA ARG A 92 6.02 7.16 -1.09
C ARG A 92 7.22 6.97 -2.01
N PRO A 93 8.01 8.04 -2.29
CA PRO A 93 9.26 7.91 -3.05
C PRO A 93 10.20 6.90 -2.39
N ILE A 94 10.90 6.11 -3.21
CA ILE A 94 11.97 5.23 -2.73
C ILE A 94 13.28 5.98 -2.48
N ARG A 95 13.40 7.17 -3.04
CA ARG A 95 14.56 8.05 -2.91
C ARG A 95 14.30 9.09 -1.82
N ASP A 96 15.23 9.23 -0.88
CA ASP A 96 15.13 10.15 0.27
C ASP A 96 15.42 11.60 -0.12
N ASP A 97 16.07 11.83 -1.28
CA ASP A 97 16.49 13.14 -1.76
C ASP A 97 15.45 13.83 -2.66
N VAL A 98 14.28 13.22 -2.85
CA VAL A 98 13.21 13.82 -3.67
C VAL A 98 12.39 14.79 -2.83
N GLU A 99 12.43 16.07 -3.18
CA GLU A 99 11.59 17.08 -2.55
C GLU A 99 10.17 17.02 -3.12
N LEU A 100 9.20 16.73 -2.25
CA LEU A 100 7.79 16.75 -2.60
C LEU A 100 7.17 18.14 -2.32
N PRO A 101 6.32 18.65 -3.23
CA PRO A 101 5.50 19.83 -2.94
C PRO A 101 4.58 19.61 -1.72
N GLU A 102 4.27 20.68 -1.01
CA GLU A 102 3.49 20.60 0.24
C GLU A 102 2.08 20.04 0.02
N ASP A 103 1.45 20.34 -1.10
CA ASP A 103 0.14 19.79 -1.49
C ASP A 103 0.19 18.27 -1.74
N VAL A 104 1.31 17.75 -2.21
CA VAL A 104 1.52 16.30 -2.38
C VAL A 104 1.79 15.65 -1.04
N LYS A 105 2.66 16.24 -0.20
CA LYS A 105 2.94 15.75 1.16
C LYS A 105 1.69 15.67 2.02
N ALA A 106 0.81 16.67 1.92
CA ALA A 106 -0.44 16.73 2.68
C ALA A 106 -1.40 15.56 2.39
N ASN A 107 -1.24 14.89 1.26
CA ASN A 107 -2.04 13.73 0.89
C ASN A 107 -1.45 12.38 1.35
N LEU A 108 -0.20 12.38 1.83
CA LEU A 108 0.47 11.22 2.38
C LEU A 108 0.28 11.14 3.91
N LEU A 109 0.47 9.96 4.48
CA LEU A 109 0.49 9.83 5.93
C LEU A 109 1.78 10.44 6.49
N PRO A 110 1.75 10.99 7.71
CA PRO A 110 2.94 11.50 8.39
C PRO A 110 4.03 10.44 8.56
N ASP A 111 5.29 10.85 8.48
CA ASP A 111 6.45 9.94 8.53
C ASP A 111 6.58 9.19 9.86
N ASP A 112 6.13 9.79 10.95
CA ASP A 112 6.18 9.22 12.29
C ASP A 112 5.30 7.97 12.44
N GLN A 113 4.24 7.82 11.62
CA GLN A 113 3.43 6.61 11.60
C GLN A 113 4.19 5.38 11.10
N TYR A 114 5.27 5.56 10.34
CA TYR A 114 6.06 4.46 9.78
C TYR A 114 7.23 4.01 10.66
N THR A 115 7.38 4.57 11.85
CA THR A 115 8.52 4.29 12.75
C THR A 115 8.67 2.81 13.09
N ASN A 116 7.57 2.08 13.18
CA ASN A 116 7.54 0.66 13.50
C ASN A 116 7.30 -0.25 12.27
N ALA A 117 7.27 0.31 11.07
CA ALA A 117 7.21 -0.49 9.85
C ALA A 117 8.55 -1.20 9.61
N ARG A 118 8.50 -2.48 9.25
CA ARG A 118 9.69 -3.34 9.08
C ARG A 118 9.63 -4.13 7.79
N PHE A 119 10.79 -4.30 7.18
CA PHE A 119 10.94 -5.27 6.09
C PHE A 119 10.91 -6.69 6.64
N ILE A 120 10.46 -7.63 5.81
CA ILE A 120 10.55 -9.05 6.12
C ILE A 120 12.03 -9.44 5.95
N GLU A 121 12.69 -9.78 7.06
CA GLU A 121 14.12 -10.14 7.09
C GLU A 121 14.30 -11.65 6.93
N ASP A 122 13.38 -12.46 7.45
CA ASP A 122 13.38 -13.91 7.39
C ASP A 122 12.25 -14.43 6.51
N GLN A 123 12.58 -14.75 5.26
CA GLN A 123 11.59 -15.21 4.28
C GLN A 123 11.03 -16.60 4.62
N GLU A 124 11.86 -17.47 5.20
CA GLU A 124 11.44 -18.83 5.57
C GLU A 124 10.42 -18.79 6.72
N ALA A 125 10.72 -17.99 7.74
CA ALA A 125 9.77 -17.76 8.84
C ALA A 125 8.47 -17.10 8.37
N TRP A 126 8.56 -16.18 7.40
CA TRP A 126 7.39 -15.55 6.79
C TRP A 126 6.53 -16.56 6.05
N ASP A 127 7.12 -17.39 5.19
CA ASP A 127 6.38 -18.39 4.41
C ASP A 127 5.69 -19.40 5.33
N GLN A 128 6.35 -19.83 6.41
CA GLN A 128 5.76 -20.69 7.42
C GLN A 128 4.59 -19.99 8.14
N ALA A 129 4.75 -18.73 8.52
CA ALA A 129 3.69 -17.96 9.18
C ALA A 129 2.45 -17.78 8.27
N VAL A 130 2.64 -17.63 6.96
CA VAL A 130 1.55 -17.55 5.98
C VAL A 130 0.77 -18.87 5.89
N GLU A 131 1.48 -20.01 5.92
CA GLU A 131 0.84 -21.34 5.95
C GLU A 131 0.05 -21.54 7.25
N ASP A 132 0.66 -21.24 8.40
CA ASP A 132 0.05 -21.39 9.71
C ASP A 132 -1.15 -20.44 9.89
N LEU A 133 -1.06 -19.20 9.38
CA LEU A 133 -2.12 -18.21 9.48
C LEU A 133 -3.43 -18.69 8.86
N SER A 134 -3.37 -19.40 7.75
CA SER A 134 -4.58 -19.91 7.07
C SER A 134 -5.39 -20.85 7.97
N SER A 135 -4.71 -21.68 8.76
CA SER A 135 -5.35 -22.61 9.71
C SER A 135 -5.81 -21.89 10.97
N SER A 136 -4.93 -21.11 11.60
CA SER A 136 -5.22 -20.34 12.82
C SER A 136 -6.37 -19.35 12.60
N TRP A 137 -6.45 -18.75 11.43
CA TRP A 137 -7.52 -17.83 11.10
C TRP A 137 -8.90 -18.50 11.12
N GLN A 138 -9.01 -19.71 10.57
CA GLN A 138 -10.26 -20.47 10.58
C GLN A 138 -10.65 -20.89 11.98
N GLU A 139 -9.69 -21.33 12.78
CA GLU A 139 -9.91 -21.86 14.11
C GLU A 139 -10.14 -20.78 15.17
N GLU A 140 -9.37 -19.69 15.11
CA GLU A 140 -9.31 -18.69 16.17
C GLU A 140 -10.12 -17.41 15.85
N VAL A 141 -10.41 -17.12 14.58
CA VAL A 141 -11.12 -15.91 14.19
C VAL A 141 -12.49 -16.23 13.60
N VAL A 142 -12.55 -17.03 12.53
CA VAL A 142 -13.82 -17.32 11.84
C VAL A 142 -14.77 -18.10 12.75
N ALA A 143 -14.26 -19.02 13.55
CA ALA A 143 -15.09 -19.79 14.48
C ALA A 143 -15.80 -18.94 15.54
N TYR A 144 -15.28 -17.76 15.86
CA TYR A 144 -15.84 -16.82 16.84
C TYR A 144 -16.61 -15.65 16.23
N ALA A 145 -16.63 -15.54 14.90
CA ALA A 145 -17.30 -14.43 14.18
C ALA A 145 -18.79 -14.72 13.86
N GLN A 146 -19.39 -15.73 14.48
CA GLN A 146 -20.82 -16.11 14.30
C GLN A 146 -21.74 -15.38 15.27
#